data_9a5acb03fa41fe582c89c9255c0d2c88
#
_entry.id   9a5acb03fa41fe582c89c9255c0d2c88
#
_cell.length_a   1.000
_cell.length_b   1.000
_cell.length_c   1.000
_cell.angle_alpha   90.00
_cell.angle_beta   90.00
_cell.angle_gamma   90.00
#
_symmetry.space_group_name_H-M   'P 1'
#
loop_
_entity.id
_entity.type
_entity.pdbx_description
1 polymer ?
#
loop_
_entity_poly.entity_id
_entity_poly.type
_entity_poly.pdbx_seq_one_letter_code
_entity_poly.pdbx_strand_id
1 'polypeptide(L)'
;IGPRGVYDEAKRFQESITMAYHTFHNVETRIVRIFNTYGPRMRLNDGRVIPAFIGQALRGEDLTIFGDGSQTRSFCYVSDQVEGIFRLLHSDYHLPVNIGDPQEITLLQFAEEILKLIDTKSKIVYLPLPKDDPKQRKPDITKAKNILGWEPKVERAEGLKITLEYFKKELGK
;
A
#
# COMPACT_ATOMS: atom_id res chain seq x y z
N ILE A 1 -24.00 1.99 5.30
CA ILE A 1 -23.82 3.08 4.31
C ILE A 1 -23.04 4.20 4.99
N GLY A 2 -21.77 4.29 4.73
CA GLY A 2 -20.88 5.30 5.31
C GLY A 2 -20.11 6.07 4.21
N PRO A 3 -19.30 7.09 4.56
CA PRO A 3 -18.55 7.90 3.59
C PRO A 3 -17.63 7.07 2.67
N ARG A 4 -17.17 5.92 3.12
CA ARG A 4 -16.33 4.99 2.36
C ARG A 4 -17.11 3.93 1.59
N GLY A 5 -18.41 3.77 1.86
CA GLY A 5 -19.25 2.73 1.27
C GLY A 5 -19.23 2.74 -0.25
N VAL A 6 -19.18 3.92 -0.87
CA VAL A 6 -19.12 4.05 -2.34
C VAL A 6 -17.88 3.35 -2.92
N TYR A 7 -16.72 3.54 -2.31
CA TYR A 7 -15.49 2.89 -2.77
C TYR A 7 -15.53 1.37 -2.55
N ASP A 8 -15.92 0.94 -1.37
CA ASP A 8 -15.92 -0.48 -0.99
C ASP A 8 -16.92 -1.28 -1.83
N GLU A 9 -18.13 -0.74 -2.05
CA GLU A 9 -19.14 -1.37 -2.91
C GLU A 9 -18.75 -1.35 -4.38
N ALA A 10 -18.12 -0.28 -4.87
CA ALA A 10 -17.60 -0.23 -6.24
C ALA A 10 -16.53 -1.32 -6.46
N LYS A 11 -15.61 -1.52 -5.51
CA LYS A 11 -14.60 -2.58 -5.57
C LYS A 11 -15.23 -3.98 -5.52
N ARG A 12 -16.23 -4.17 -4.67
CA ARG A 12 -16.98 -5.43 -4.60
C ARG A 12 -17.73 -5.72 -5.90
N PHE A 13 -18.38 -4.71 -6.48
CA PHE A 13 -19.07 -4.83 -7.76
C PHE A 13 -18.10 -5.19 -8.88
N GLN A 14 -16.88 -4.60 -8.92
CA GLN A 14 -15.85 -4.97 -9.90
C GLN A 14 -15.53 -6.46 -9.87
N GLU A 15 -15.35 -7.07 -8.71
CA GLU A 15 -15.10 -8.51 -8.59
C GLU A 15 -16.29 -9.32 -9.12
N SER A 16 -17.51 -8.94 -8.75
CA SER A 16 -18.73 -9.64 -9.18
C SER A 16 -18.95 -9.58 -10.69
N ILE A 17 -18.78 -8.40 -11.31
CA ILE A 17 -18.96 -8.26 -12.75
C ILE A 17 -17.85 -8.98 -13.53
N THR A 18 -16.61 -8.97 -13.03
CA THR A 18 -15.50 -9.70 -13.64
C THR A 18 -15.78 -11.21 -13.65
N MET A 19 -16.27 -11.76 -12.54
CA MET A 19 -16.65 -13.17 -12.47
C MET A 19 -17.85 -13.50 -13.37
N ALA A 20 -18.82 -12.58 -13.50
CA ALA A 20 -19.94 -12.78 -14.41
C ALA A 20 -19.48 -12.88 -15.88
N TYR A 21 -18.56 -12.02 -16.30
CA TYR A 21 -17.97 -12.10 -17.66
C TYR A 21 -17.19 -13.42 -17.86
N HIS A 22 -16.46 -13.87 -16.85
CA HIS A 22 -15.81 -15.17 -16.92
C HIS A 22 -16.83 -16.31 -17.08
N THR A 23 -17.86 -16.33 -16.22
CA THR A 23 -18.83 -17.43 -16.16
C THR A 23 -19.77 -17.48 -17.36
N PHE A 24 -20.31 -16.33 -17.78
CA PHE A 24 -21.37 -16.27 -18.81
C PHE A 24 -20.86 -15.98 -20.21
N HIS A 25 -19.66 -15.40 -20.36
CA HIS A 25 -19.08 -15.04 -21.65
C HIS A 25 -17.76 -15.72 -21.94
N ASN A 26 -17.32 -16.62 -21.06
CA ASN A 26 -16.07 -17.38 -21.19
C ASN A 26 -14.83 -16.48 -21.41
N VAL A 27 -14.82 -15.29 -20.77
CA VAL A 27 -13.68 -14.37 -20.83
C VAL A 27 -12.63 -14.83 -19.83
N GLU A 28 -11.39 -14.95 -20.27
CA GLU A 28 -10.26 -15.24 -19.40
C GLU A 28 -9.95 -14.04 -18.51
N THR A 29 -10.30 -14.15 -17.22
CA THR A 29 -10.17 -13.08 -16.24
C THR A 29 -9.25 -13.47 -15.09
N ARG A 30 -8.62 -12.46 -14.47
CA ARG A 30 -7.85 -12.60 -13.23
C ARG A 30 -8.22 -11.46 -12.30
N ILE A 31 -8.41 -11.75 -11.01
CA ILE A 31 -8.81 -10.76 -10.02
C ILE A 31 -7.73 -10.63 -8.97
N VAL A 32 -7.10 -9.46 -8.93
CA VAL A 32 -6.12 -9.11 -7.90
C VAL A 32 -6.71 -8.13 -6.88
N ARG A 33 -6.49 -8.38 -5.59
CA ARG A 33 -6.71 -7.42 -4.52
C ARG A 33 -5.37 -6.83 -4.12
N ILE A 34 -5.12 -5.59 -4.56
CA ILE A 34 -3.88 -4.87 -4.33
C ILE A 34 -3.94 -4.20 -2.96
N PHE A 35 -2.94 -4.51 -2.11
CA PHE A 35 -2.75 -3.84 -0.83
C PHE A 35 -1.82 -2.63 -0.96
N ASN A 36 -1.58 -1.90 0.15
CA ASN A 36 -0.81 -0.66 0.09
C ASN A 36 0.55 -0.89 -0.56
N THR A 37 0.75 -0.26 -1.69
CA THR A 37 1.97 -0.36 -2.50
C THR A 37 2.74 0.93 -2.42
N TYR A 38 4.07 0.86 -2.37
CA TYR A 38 4.95 2.02 -2.36
C TYR A 38 6.19 1.78 -3.24
N GLY A 39 6.86 2.86 -3.60
CA GLY A 39 8.07 2.83 -4.39
C GLY A 39 8.26 4.09 -5.24
N PRO A 40 9.30 4.13 -6.09
CA PRO A 40 9.49 5.19 -7.08
C PRO A 40 8.26 5.43 -7.96
N ARG A 41 8.13 6.66 -8.48
CA ARG A 41 7.02 7.13 -9.30
C ARG A 41 5.69 7.34 -8.58
N MET A 42 5.64 7.21 -7.24
CA MET A 42 4.52 7.74 -6.47
C MET A 42 4.54 9.28 -6.55
N ARG A 43 3.37 9.88 -6.52
CA ARG A 43 3.25 11.34 -6.43
C ARG A 43 3.35 11.77 -4.97
N LEU A 44 4.17 12.79 -4.68
CA LEU A 44 4.34 13.33 -3.32
C LEU A 44 3.03 13.80 -2.68
N ASN A 45 2.09 14.28 -3.49
CA ASN A 45 0.82 14.86 -3.04
C ASN A 45 -0.39 13.95 -3.34
N ASP A 46 -0.24 12.63 -3.30
CA ASP A 46 -1.35 11.71 -3.57
C ASP A 46 -2.22 11.39 -2.34
N GLY A 47 -1.89 11.95 -1.18
CA GLY A 47 -2.64 11.79 0.06
C GLY A 47 -2.36 10.48 0.82
N ARG A 48 -1.47 9.61 0.33
CA ARG A 48 -1.07 8.38 1.04
C ARG A 48 0.04 8.67 2.04
N VAL A 49 0.11 7.83 3.08
CA VAL A 49 1.01 8.05 4.24
C VAL A 49 2.50 8.09 3.87
N ILE A 50 2.97 7.19 2.99
CA ILE A 50 4.40 7.11 2.64
C ILE A 50 4.87 8.39 1.94
N PRO A 51 4.28 8.83 0.81
CA PRO A 51 4.69 10.08 0.19
C PRO A 51 4.45 11.29 1.07
N ALA A 52 3.40 11.28 1.92
CA ALA A 52 3.14 12.38 2.86
C ALA A 52 4.30 12.52 3.87
N PHE A 53 4.66 11.44 4.57
CA PHE A 53 5.73 11.48 5.57
C PHE A 53 7.09 11.80 4.97
N ILE A 54 7.46 11.15 3.85
CA ILE A 54 8.73 11.45 3.17
C ILE A 54 8.74 12.90 2.67
N GLY A 55 7.65 13.35 2.04
CA GLY A 55 7.55 14.71 1.53
C GLY A 55 7.65 15.77 2.63
N GLN A 56 6.94 15.57 3.76
CA GLN A 56 7.01 16.45 4.93
C GLN A 56 8.45 16.49 5.49
N ALA A 57 9.05 15.34 5.76
CA ALA A 57 10.41 15.27 6.29
C ALA A 57 11.44 15.93 5.35
N LEU A 58 11.36 15.71 4.04
CA LEU A 58 12.25 16.33 3.07
C LEU A 58 12.08 17.86 2.97
N ARG A 59 10.89 18.39 3.24
CA ARG A 59 10.64 19.84 3.26
C ARG A 59 10.95 20.48 4.62
N GLY A 60 11.28 19.68 5.65
CA GLY A 60 11.48 20.14 7.02
C GLY A 60 10.16 20.47 7.75
N GLU A 61 9.05 19.96 7.24
CA GLU A 61 7.72 20.05 7.85
C GLU A 61 7.53 18.91 8.87
N ASP A 62 6.71 19.13 9.90
CA ASP A 62 6.39 18.08 10.87
C ASP A 62 5.55 16.97 10.24
N LEU A 63 5.82 15.72 10.66
CA LEU A 63 5.08 14.54 10.20
C LEU A 63 3.71 14.46 10.89
N THR A 64 2.66 14.46 10.11
CA THR A 64 1.29 14.48 10.59
C THR A 64 0.72 13.08 10.76
N ILE A 65 0.45 12.67 12.00
CA ILE A 65 -0.25 11.42 12.32
C ILE A 65 -1.70 11.75 12.72
N PHE A 66 -2.66 11.05 12.11
CA PHE A 66 -4.06 11.12 12.51
C PHE A 66 -4.35 10.10 13.61
N GLY A 67 -4.99 10.56 14.71
CA GLY A 67 -5.18 9.76 15.93
C GLY A 67 -3.90 9.65 16.74
N ASP A 68 -3.74 8.54 17.46
CA ASP A 68 -2.58 8.26 18.33
C ASP A 68 -1.44 7.52 17.63
N GLY A 69 -1.62 7.16 16.34
CA GLY A 69 -0.65 6.42 15.55
C GLY A 69 -0.60 4.92 15.84
N SER A 70 -1.49 4.38 16.66
CA SER A 70 -1.56 2.93 16.98
C SER A 70 -2.13 2.09 15.84
N GLN A 71 -2.85 2.70 14.89
CA GLN A 71 -3.36 1.99 13.73
C GLN A 71 -2.24 1.38 12.89
N THR A 72 -2.45 0.12 12.45
CA THR A 72 -1.44 -0.62 11.71
C THR A 72 -1.69 -0.58 10.19
N ARG A 73 -0.61 -0.61 9.44
CA ARG A 73 -0.61 -0.77 7.98
C ARG A 73 0.47 -1.77 7.58
N SER A 74 0.30 -2.35 6.42
CA SER A 74 1.35 -3.13 5.76
C SER A 74 1.65 -2.49 4.40
N PHE A 75 2.91 -2.52 3.98
CA PHE A 75 3.37 -1.82 2.78
C PHE A 75 4.19 -2.75 1.91
N CYS A 76 3.72 -3.04 0.71
CA CYS A 76 4.39 -3.86 -0.28
C CYS A 76 5.21 -3.00 -1.24
N TYR A 77 6.47 -3.35 -1.46
CA TYR A 77 7.29 -2.63 -2.44
C TYR A 77 6.80 -2.88 -3.86
N VAL A 78 6.91 -1.88 -4.71
CA VAL A 78 6.29 -1.88 -6.05
C VAL A 78 6.77 -3.02 -6.94
N SER A 79 8.05 -3.43 -6.87
CA SER A 79 8.53 -4.55 -7.69
C SER A 79 7.89 -5.88 -7.30
N ASP A 80 7.71 -6.13 -6.00
CA ASP A 80 7.04 -7.34 -5.51
C ASP A 80 5.55 -7.33 -5.90
N GLN A 81 4.91 -6.16 -5.80
CA GLN A 81 3.52 -6.01 -6.22
C GLN A 81 3.34 -6.33 -7.71
N VAL A 82 4.23 -5.80 -8.57
CA VAL A 82 4.21 -6.05 -10.02
C VAL A 82 4.46 -7.51 -10.34
N GLU A 83 5.44 -8.14 -9.67
CA GLU A 83 5.73 -9.57 -9.85
C GLU A 83 4.52 -10.44 -9.47
N GLY A 84 3.84 -10.12 -8.36
CA GLY A 84 2.63 -10.84 -7.95
C GLY A 84 1.49 -10.72 -8.95
N ILE A 85 1.27 -9.52 -9.49
CA ILE A 85 0.27 -9.27 -10.56
C ILE A 85 0.65 -10.05 -11.83
N PHE A 86 1.92 -10.02 -12.21
CA PHE A 86 2.42 -10.72 -13.40
C PHE A 86 2.21 -12.22 -13.30
N ARG A 87 2.55 -12.84 -12.16
CA ARG A 87 2.32 -14.28 -11.94
C ARG A 87 0.84 -14.63 -11.96
N LEU A 88 -0.02 -13.80 -11.35
CA LEU A 88 -1.46 -14.03 -11.39
C LEU A 88 -2.00 -13.94 -12.82
N LEU A 89 -1.55 -12.96 -13.61
CA LEU A 89 -1.95 -12.82 -15.02
C LEU A 89 -1.68 -14.08 -15.84
N HIS A 90 -0.54 -14.73 -15.59
CA HIS A 90 -0.11 -15.94 -16.30
C HIS A 90 -0.54 -17.27 -15.61
N SER A 91 -1.37 -17.21 -14.58
CA SER A 91 -1.95 -18.39 -13.94
C SER A 91 -3.32 -18.74 -14.52
N ASP A 92 -3.78 -19.96 -14.24
CA ASP A 92 -5.14 -20.40 -14.58
C ASP A 92 -6.15 -20.17 -13.45
N TYR A 93 -5.83 -19.27 -12.49
CA TYR A 93 -6.65 -19.05 -11.31
C TYR A 93 -7.54 -17.80 -11.48
N HIS A 94 -8.86 -17.98 -11.43
CA HIS A 94 -9.86 -16.94 -11.74
C HIS A 94 -10.41 -16.22 -10.50
N LEU A 95 -10.30 -16.83 -9.30
CA LEU A 95 -10.84 -16.23 -8.07
C LEU A 95 -9.88 -15.14 -7.51
N PRO A 96 -10.38 -14.24 -6.64
CA PRO A 96 -9.57 -13.18 -6.07
C PRO A 96 -8.34 -13.66 -5.31
N VAL A 97 -7.18 -13.04 -5.60
CA VAL A 97 -5.90 -13.25 -4.91
C VAL A 97 -5.42 -11.94 -4.31
N ASN A 98 -5.10 -11.96 -3.02
CA ASN A 98 -4.47 -10.83 -2.35
C ASN A 98 -2.98 -10.78 -2.69
N ILE A 99 -2.50 -9.63 -3.14
CA ILE A 99 -1.08 -9.35 -3.36
C ILE A 99 -0.70 -8.16 -2.48
N GLY A 100 0.26 -8.37 -1.57
CA GLY A 100 0.70 -7.38 -0.59
C GLY A 100 1.67 -7.98 0.42
N ASP A 101 2.26 -7.15 1.27
CA ASP A 101 3.15 -7.59 2.35
C ASP A 101 2.33 -7.83 3.62
N PRO A 102 2.43 -9.00 4.29
CA PRO A 102 1.74 -9.27 5.54
C PRO A 102 2.41 -8.66 6.78
N GLN A 103 3.58 -8.05 6.65
CA GLN A 103 4.27 -7.41 7.77
C GLN A 103 3.59 -6.10 8.16
N GLU A 104 3.05 -6.04 9.38
CA GLU A 104 2.40 -4.85 9.92
C GLU A 104 3.39 -3.95 10.64
N ILE A 105 3.12 -2.65 10.57
CA ILE A 105 3.80 -1.62 11.36
C ILE A 105 2.78 -0.58 11.80
N THR A 106 2.91 -0.03 13.02
CA THR A 106 2.08 1.09 13.44
C THR A 106 2.49 2.37 12.69
N LEU A 107 1.57 3.30 12.52
CA LEU A 107 1.90 4.58 11.86
C LEU A 107 2.93 5.38 12.67
N LEU A 108 2.90 5.27 14.00
CA LEU A 108 3.91 5.88 14.85
C LEU A 108 5.31 5.31 14.60
N GLN A 109 5.46 3.99 14.66
CA GLN A 109 6.75 3.33 14.34
C GLN A 109 7.24 3.66 12.93
N PHE A 110 6.31 3.73 11.98
CA PHE A 110 6.65 4.06 10.59
C PHE A 110 7.13 5.51 10.45
N ALA A 111 6.51 6.48 11.13
CA ALA A 111 6.97 7.87 11.16
C ALA A 111 8.37 7.99 11.79
N GLU A 112 8.63 7.27 12.89
CA GLU A 112 9.95 7.21 13.51
C GLU A 112 11.02 6.60 12.58
N GLU A 113 10.65 5.56 11.81
CA GLU A 113 11.52 4.95 10.80
C GLU A 113 11.91 5.98 9.71
N ILE A 114 10.95 6.76 9.22
CA ILE A 114 11.20 7.83 8.25
C ILE A 114 12.10 8.93 8.81
N LEU A 115 11.87 9.38 10.05
CA LEU A 115 12.71 10.39 10.69
C LEU A 115 14.15 9.92 10.91
N LYS A 116 14.38 8.62 11.12
CA LYS A 116 15.73 8.05 11.20
C LYS A 116 16.47 7.98 9.86
N LEU A 117 15.72 7.90 8.75
CA LEU A 117 16.28 7.81 7.40
C LEU A 117 16.60 9.18 6.79
N ILE A 118 16.03 10.26 7.32
CA ILE A 118 16.14 11.61 6.78
C ILE A 118 16.74 12.51 7.85
N ASP A 119 17.85 13.17 7.54
CA ASP A 119 18.42 14.20 8.42
C ASP A 119 17.50 15.43 8.38
N THR A 120 16.62 15.56 9.38
CA THR A 120 15.61 16.60 9.47
C THR A 120 15.34 17.01 10.92
N LYS A 121 14.89 18.25 11.11
CA LYS A 121 14.41 18.74 12.42
C LYS A 121 12.91 18.52 12.62
N SER A 122 12.24 17.89 11.68
CA SER A 122 10.81 17.58 11.74
C SER A 122 10.46 16.75 12.96
N LYS A 123 9.30 17.00 13.54
CA LYS A 123 8.73 16.27 14.67
C LYS A 123 7.47 15.54 14.25
N ILE A 124 6.96 14.68 15.12
CA ILE A 124 5.65 14.06 14.94
C ILE A 124 4.60 14.94 15.60
N VAL A 125 3.56 15.28 14.86
CA VAL A 125 2.39 16.02 15.35
C VAL A 125 1.12 15.20 15.12
N TYR A 126 0.16 15.31 16.05
CA TYR A 126 -1.06 14.51 16.02
C TYR A 126 -2.26 15.37 15.67
N LEU A 127 -3.10 14.86 14.75
CA LEU A 127 -4.35 15.47 14.35
C LEU A 127 -5.54 14.54 14.65
N PRO A 128 -6.77 15.07 14.76
CA PRO A 128 -7.94 14.24 14.99
C PRO A 128 -8.10 13.15 13.93
N LEU A 129 -8.44 11.92 14.35
CA LEU A 129 -8.65 10.80 13.45
C LEU A 129 -9.88 11.05 12.57
N PRO A 130 -9.77 10.89 11.23
CA PRO A 130 -10.93 10.92 10.35
C PRO A 130 -11.95 9.82 10.70
N LYS A 131 -13.23 10.10 10.48
CA LYS A 131 -14.29 9.11 10.63
C LYS A 131 -14.03 7.93 9.69
N ASP A 132 -14.27 6.71 10.19
CA ASP A 132 -14.18 5.45 9.44
C ASP A 132 -12.77 5.08 8.91
N ASP A 133 -11.67 5.58 9.53
CA ASP A 133 -10.34 5.09 9.19
C ASP A 133 -10.13 3.66 9.74
N PRO A 134 -9.76 2.68 8.89
CA PRO A 134 -9.58 1.31 9.34
C PRO A 134 -8.44 1.20 10.36
N LYS A 135 -8.69 0.52 11.48
CA LYS A 135 -7.67 0.27 12.49
C LYS A 135 -6.55 -0.63 12.00
N GLN A 136 -6.87 -1.59 11.12
CA GLN A 136 -5.94 -2.58 10.60
C GLN A 136 -6.15 -2.84 9.12
N ARG A 137 -5.05 -2.99 8.36
CA ARG A 137 -5.04 -3.48 6.98
C ARG A 137 -3.84 -4.40 6.79
N LYS A 138 -4.11 -5.71 6.80
CA LYS A 138 -3.13 -6.77 6.60
C LYS A 138 -3.65 -7.77 5.58
N PRO A 139 -2.89 -8.08 4.51
CA PRO A 139 -3.27 -9.13 3.59
C PRO A 139 -3.01 -10.51 4.17
N ASP A 140 -3.94 -11.43 3.96
CA ASP A 140 -3.64 -12.86 3.97
C ASP A 140 -3.17 -13.23 2.55
N ILE A 141 -1.91 -13.62 2.42
CA ILE A 141 -1.26 -13.99 1.16
C ILE A 141 -1.11 -15.50 0.95
N THR A 142 -1.79 -16.31 1.75
CA THR A 142 -1.72 -17.78 1.67
C THR A 142 -2.03 -18.29 0.26
N LYS A 143 -3.05 -17.74 -0.40
CA LYS A 143 -3.35 -18.10 -1.80
C LYS A 143 -2.23 -17.72 -2.75
N ALA A 144 -1.66 -16.53 -2.63
CA ALA A 144 -0.56 -16.09 -3.48
C ALA A 144 0.66 -17.02 -3.34
N LYS A 145 1.00 -17.42 -2.12
CA LYS A 145 2.06 -18.40 -1.86
C LYS A 145 1.78 -19.75 -2.49
N ASN A 146 0.61 -20.32 -2.24
CA ASN A 146 0.28 -21.68 -2.65
C ASN A 146 0.02 -21.83 -4.15
N ILE A 147 -0.61 -20.82 -4.78
CA ILE A 147 -1.04 -20.88 -6.18
C ILE A 147 0.01 -20.30 -7.11
N LEU A 148 0.62 -19.17 -6.72
CA LEU A 148 1.54 -18.42 -7.59
C LEU A 148 3.01 -18.65 -7.23
N GLY A 149 3.32 -19.33 -6.11
CA GLY A 149 4.67 -19.40 -5.57
C GLY A 149 5.24 -17.99 -5.26
N TRP A 150 4.37 -17.04 -4.91
CA TRP A 150 4.72 -15.64 -4.73
C TRP A 150 4.64 -15.20 -3.25
N GLU A 151 5.64 -14.48 -2.83
CA GLU A 151 5.68 -13.71 -1.59
C GLU A 151 6.55 -12.46 -1.78
N PRO A 152 6.36 -11.40 -0.97
CA PRO A 152 7.22 -10.21 -1.03
C PRO A 152 8.65 -10.57 -0.63
N LYS A 153 9.63 -9.93 -1.28
CA LYS A 153 11.07 -10.20 -1.08
C LYS A 153 11.85 -8.96 -0.68
N VAL A 154 11.35 -7.77 -1.03
CA VAL A 154 12.06 -6.52 -0.75
C VAL A 154 11.75 -6.10 0.68
N GLU A 155 12.79 -6.07 1.51
CA GLU A 155 12.70 -5.58 2.88
C GLU A 155 12.28 -4.09 2.89
N ARG A 156 11.38 -3.72 3.83
CA ARG A 156 10.83 -2.36 3.92
C ARG A 156 11.93 -1.29 3.99
N ALA A 157 12.97 -1.52 4.78
CA ALA A 157 14.07 -0.57 4.94
C ALA A 157 14.82 -0.31 3.61
N GLU A 158 14.99 -1.34 2.78
CA GLU A 158 15.60 -1.21 1.45
C GLU A 158 14.68 -0.45 0.49
N GLY A 159 13.42 -0.86 0.40
CA GLY A 159 12.43 -0.21 -0.45
C GLY A 159 12.24 1.27 -0.10
N LEU A 160 12.29 1.62 1.19
CA LEU A 160 12.20 3.01 1.66
C LEU A 160 13.42 3.84 1.22
N LYS A 161 14.63 3.31 1.28
CA LYS A 161 15.84 4.00 0.81
C LYS A 161 15.74 4.33 -0.68
N ILE A 162 15.34 3.36 -1.50
CA ILE A 162 15.17 3.56 -2.95
C ILE A 162 14.07 4.62 -3.23
N THR A 163 12.97 4.55 -2.49
CA THR A 163 11.86 5.48 -2.62
C THR A 163 12.27 6.90 -2.20
N LEU A 164 13.03 7.03 -1.12
CA LEU A 164 13.57 8.29 -0.64
C LEU A 164 14.48 8.95 -1.66
N GLU A 165 15.43 8.20 -2.25
CA GLU A 165 16.34 8.72 -3.28
C GLU A 165 15.57 9.20 -4.51
N TYR A 166 14.50 8.52 -4.89
CA TYR A 166 13.62 8.99 -5.96
C TYR A 166 12.98 10.35 -5.59
N PHE A 167 12.42 10.48 -4.37
CA PHE A 167 11.77 11.72 -3.97
C PHE A 167 12.73 12.88 -3.75
N LYS A 168 13.98 12.63 -3.32
CA LYS A 168 15.04 13.66 -3.28
C LYS A 168 15.28 14.23 -4.67
N LYS A 169 15.45 13.38 -5.69
CA LYS A 169 15.64 13.82 -7.08
C LYS A 169 14.44 14.64 -7.60
N GLU A 170 13.21 14.20 -7.32
CA GLU A 170 12.00 14.92 -7.72
C GLU A 170 11.90 16.32 -7.07
N LEU A 171 12.45 16.50 -5.89
CA LEU A 171 12.49 17.77 -5.16
C LEU A 171 13.76 18.61 -5.45
N GLY A 172 14.67 18.11 -6.29
CA GLY A 172 15.94 18.79 -6.59
C GLY A 172 16.91 18.83 -5.41
N LYS A 173 16.90 17.79 -4.56
CA LYS A 173 17.71 17.66 -3.34
C LYS A 173 18.73 16.54 -3.45
#